data_962d961cbac9eb2d4fb8c9d612c50ca6
#
_entry.id   962d961cbac9eb2d4fb8c9d612c50ca6
#
_cell.length_a   1.000
_cell.length_b   1.000
_cell.length_c   1.000
_cell.angle_alpha   90.00
_cell.angle_beta   90.00
_cell.angle_gamma   90.00
#
_symmetry.space_group_name_H-M   'P 1'
#
loop_
_entity.id
_entity.type
_entity.pdbx_description
1 polymer ?
#
loop_
_entity_poly.entity_id
_entity_poly.type
_entity_poly.pdbx_seq_one_letter_code
_entity_poly.pdbx_strand_id
1 'polypeptide(L)'
;FMGDREDERVIDIVARAAQSLAFAVKAKALALRTGSARRLAQFAKHRGRYFILYGSSDDARLRRAQLLWGVHPIHVDAIEESDWPRTLMDAADLKGAVAYAAWKGGGDDTAWEMGIRR
;
A
#
# COMPACT_ATOMS: atom_id res chain seq x y z
N PHE A 1 5.63 15.72 17.70
CA PHE A 1 6.91 15.75 17.02
C PHE A 1 6.72 16.17 15.58
N MET A 2 7.45 17.18 15.14
CA MET A 2 7.21 17.82 13.84
C MET A 2 7.40 16.86 12.65
N GLY A 3 8.41 15.99 12.71
CA GLY A 3 8.64 15.02 11.65
C GLY A 3 7.50 14.05 11.44
N ASP A 4 6.83 13.66 12.51
CA ASP A 4 5.69 12.75 12.43
C ASP A 4 4.49 13.39 11.72
N ARG A 5 4.26 14.68 11.94
CA ARG A 5 3.18 15.41 11.29
C ARG A 5 3.43 15.58 9.79
N GLU A 6 4.68 15.84 9.41
CA GLU A 6 5.04 15.94 8.00
C GLU A 6 4.85 14.59 7.30
N ASP A 7 5.29 13.51 7.95
CA ASP A 7 5.12 12.17 7.43
C ASP A 7 3.63 11.83 7.24
N GLU A 8 2.79 12.16 8.21
CA GLU A 8 1.35 11.96 8.11
C GLU A 8 0.72 12.74 6.98
N ARG A 9 1.13 13.98 6.75
CA ARG A 9 0.63 14.78 5.64
C ARG A 9 0.99 14.17 4.30
N VAL A 10 2.22 13.69 4.17
CA VAL A 10 2.67 13.04 2.94
C VAL A 10 1.85 11.78 2.69
N ILE A 11 1.64 10.98 3.72
CA ILE A 11 0.83 9.76 3.61
C ILE A 11 -0.59 10.09 3.18
N ASP A 12 -1.19 11.13 3.73
CA ASP A 12 -2.55 11.56 3.36
C ASP A 12 -2.62 11.94 1.87
N ILE A 13 -1.62 12.67 1.39
CA ILE A 13 -1.56 13.06 -0.02
C ILE A 13 -1.38 11.83 -0.91
N VAL A 14 -0.49 10.92 -0.53
CA VAL A 14 -0.22 9.71 -1.29
C VAL A 14 -1.48 8.83 -1.35
N ALA A 15 -2.16 8.66 -0.23
CA ALA A 15 -3.37 7.84 -0.17
C ALA A 15 -4.46 8.40 -1.08
N ARG A 16 -4.65 9.71 -1.08
CA ARG A 16 -5.63 10.37 -1.95
C ARG A 16 -5.25 10.25 -3.42
N ALA A 17 -3.96 10.42 -3.72
CA ALA A 17 -3.47 10.27 -5.10
C ALA A 17 -3.65 8.83 -5.58
N ALA A 18 -3.39 7.85 -4.73
CA ALA A 18 -3.56 6.44 -5.09
C ALA A 18 -5.04 6.13 -5.37
N GLN A 19 -5.97 6.69 -4.58
CA GLN A 19 -7.39 6.55 -4.84
C GLN A 19 -7.79 7.17 -6.18
N SER A 20 -7.25 8.33 -6.50
CA SER A 20 -7.52 8.98 -7.78
C SER A 20 -7.03 8.14 -8.95
N LEU A 21 -5.85 7.56 -8.83
CA LEU A 21 -5.31 6.65 -9.84
C LEU A 21 -6.21 5.42 -9.98
N ALA A 22 -6.60 4.82 -8.87
CA ALA A 22 -7.46 3.65 -8.86
C ALA A 22 -8.80 3.94 -9.54
N PHE A 23 -9.39 5.07 -9.24
CA PHE A 23 -10.66 5.48 -9.84
C PHE A 23 -10.50 5.68 -11.36
N ALA A 24 -9.44 6.36 -11.78
CA ALA A 24 -9.22 6.68 -13.18
C ALA A 24 -9.09 5.44 -14.05
N VAL A 25 -8.52 4.37 -13.52
CA VAL A 25 -8.29 3.12 -14.29
C VAL A 25 -9.25 2.00 -13.91
N LYS A 26 -10.25 2.31 -13.08
CA LYS A 26 -11.23 1.33 -12.59
C LYS A 26 -10.54 0.14 -11.91
N ALA A 27 -9.58 0.44 -11.06
CA ALA A 27 -8.81 -0.58 -10.37
C ALA A 27 -9.68 -1.38 -9.42
N LYS A 28 -9.30 -2.63 -9.20
CA LYS A 28 -9.98 -3.53 -8.27
C LYS A 28 -9.53 -3.35 -6.83
N ALA A 29 -8.30 -2.89 -6.64
CA ALA A 29 -7.72 -2.74 -5.31
C ALA A 29 -6.56 -1.77 -5.34
N LEU A 30 -6.11 -1.39 -4.15
CA LEU A 30 -4.87 -0.65 -3.95
C LEU A 30 -3.82 -1.60 -3.36
N ALA A 31 -2.65 -1.66 -3.95
CA ALA A 31 -1.56 -2.46 -3.42
C ALA A 31 -0.61 -1.54 -2.64
N LEU A 32 -0.25 -1.93 -1.44
CA LEU A 32 0.60 -1.12 -0.56
C LEU A 32 1.80 -1.91 -0.09
N ARG A 33 2.94 -1.27 -0.14
CA ARG A 33 4.19 -1.81 0.38
C ARG A 33 4.83 -0.80 1.31
N THR A 34 4.95 -1.16 2.58
CA THR A 34 5.63 -0.35 3.59
C THR A 34 6.11 -1.25 4.72
N GLY A 35 7.23 -0.92 5.32
CA GLY A 35 7.75 -1.64 6.47
C GLY A 35 7.21 -1.12 7.81
N SER A 36 6.29 -0.16 7.80
CA SER A 36 5.82 0.51 9.00
C SER A 36 4.33 0.25 9.24
N ALA A 37 4.01 -0.30 10.41
CA ALA A 37 2.62 -0.48 10.82
C ALA A 37 1.89 0.85 10.95
N ARG A 38 2.59 1.90 11.41
CA ARG A 38 2.01 3.23 11.54
C ARG A 38 1.62 3.81 10.17
N ARG A 39 2.50 3.68 9.17
CA ARG A 39 2.20 4.15 7.81
C ARG A 39 1.04 3.36 7.20
N LEU A 40 1.01 2.06 7.42
CA LEU A 40 -0.10 1.24 6.93
C LEU A 40 -1.42 1.71 7.54
N ALA A 41 -1.48 1.92 8.85
CA ALA A 41 -2.69 2.37 9.52
C ALA A 41 -3.13 3.75 9.02
N GLN A 42 -2.19 4.66 8.84
CA GLN A 42 -2.49 6.00 8.37
C GLN A 42 -3.01 5.98 6.92
N PHE A 43 -2.38 5.17 6.08
CA PHE A 43 -2.83 5.00 4.70
C PHE A 43 -4.24 4.40 4.65
N ALA A 44 -4.50 3.41 5.50
CA ALA A 44 -5.79 2.72 5.53
C ALA A 44 -6.95 3.65 5.88
N LYS A 45 -6.71 4.70 6.65
CA LYS A 45 -7.74 5.70 6.96
C LYS A 45 -8.27 6.40 5.70
N HIS A 46 -7.44 6.50 4.68
CA HIS A 46 -7.76 7.25 3.47
C HIS A 46 -7.95 6.37 2.25
N ARG A 47 -8.21 5.07 2.42
CA ARG A 47 -8.33 4.15 1.29
C ARG A 47 -9.58 4.36 0.43
N GLY A 48 -10.56 5.12 0.94
CA GLY A 48 -11.82 5.28 0.26
C GLY A 48 -12.61 3.98 0.20
N ARG A 49 -13.09 3.63 -0.98
CA ARG A 49 -13.88 2.41 -1.21
C ARG A 49 -13.03 1.18 -1.56
N TYR A 50 -11.71 1.34 -1.63
CA TYR A 50 -10.85 0.28 -2.12
C TYR A 50 -10.30 -0.57 -0.99
N PHE A 51 -10.20 -1.88 -1.24
CA PHE A 51 -9.42 -2.75 -0.35
C PHE A 51 -7.95 -2.48 -0.58
N ILE A 52 -7.19 -2.58 0.50
CA ILE A 52 -5.73 -2.49 0.44
C ILE A 52 -5.15 -3.89 0.50
N LEU A 53 -4.39 -4.26 -0.52
CA LEU A 53 -3.61 -5.49 -0.52
C LEU A 53 -2.24 -5.16 0.06
N TYR A 54 -1.95 -5.67 1.23
CA TYR A 54 -0.71 -5.40 1.94
C TYR A 54 0.17 -6.64 1.94
N GLY A 55 1.31 -6.56 1.27
CA GLY A 55 2.24 -7.66 1.16
C GLY A 55 3.42 -7.51 2.10
N SER A 56 3.80 -8.60 2.76
CA SER A 56 4.98 -8.65 3.62
C SER A 56 5.44 -10.10 3.77
N SER A 57 6.72 -10.28 4.04
CA SER A 57 7.27 -11.58 4.43
C SER A 57 7.29 -11.75 5.96
N ASP A 58 6.95 -10.70 6.70
CA ASP A 58 6.97 -10.69 8.16
C ASP A 58 5.58 -11.03 8.70
N ASP A 59 5.44 -12.22 9.29
CA ASP A 59 4.16 -12.71 9.81
C ASP A 59 3.61 -11.82 10.94
N ALA A 60 4.47 -11.22 11.74
CA ALA A 60 4.03 -10.33 12.82
C ALA A 60 3.36 -9.08 12.24
N ARG A 61 3.91 -8.53 11.16
CA ARG A 61 3.30 -7.39 10.47
C ARG A 61 1.96 -7.76 9.84
N LEU A 62 1.87 -8.94 9.25
CA LEU A 62 0.64 -9.43 8.65
C LEU A 62 -0.46 -9.59 9.70
N ARG A 63 -0.12 -10.13 10.87
CA ARG A 63 -1.08 -10.28 11.96
C ARG A 63 -1.62 -8.93 12.44
N ARG A 64 -0.75 -7.93 12.54
CA ARG A 64 -1.17 -6.58 12.92
C ARG A 64 -2.07 -5.95 11.86
N ALA A 65 -1.75 -6.19 10.60
CA ALA A 65 -2.53 -5.66 9.49
C ALA A 65 -3.97 -6.21 9.46
N GLN A 66 -4.17 -7.44 9.93
CA GLN A 66 -5.50 -8.04 10.02
C GLN A 66 -6.46 -7.26 10.92
N LEU A 67 -5.94 -6.45 11.83
CA LEU A 67 -6.75 -5.64 12.72
C LEU A 67 -7.28 -4.37 12.05
N LEU A 68 -6.77 -4.04 10.88
CA LEU A 68 -7.16 -2.83 10.17
C LEU A 68 -8.29 -3.14 9.20
N TRP A 69 -9.35 -2.35 9.29
CA TRP A 69 -10.50 -2.53 8.43
C TRP A 69 -10.16 -2.23 6.97
N GLY A 70 -10.54 -3.12 6.08
CA GLY A 70 -10.30 -2.94 4.65
C GLY A 70 -8.89 -3.29 4.18
N VAL A 71 -8.02 -3.74 5.08
CA VAL A 71 -6.68 -4.22 4.73
C VAL A 71 -6.71 -5.73 4.61
N HIS A 72 -6.17 -6.23 3.51
CA HIS A 72 -6.08 -7.65 3.23
C HIS A 72 -4.61 -8.05 3.23
N PRO A 73 -4.10 -8.65 4.32
CA PRO A 73 -2.68 -9.00 4.39
C PRO A 73 -2.37 -10.24 3.57
N ILE A 74 -1.24 -10.21 2.87
CA ILE A 74 -0.80 -11.29 1.99
C ILE A 74 0.67 -11.58 2.28
N HIS A 75 0.99 -12.84 2.56
CA HIS A 75 2.37 -13.24 2.74
C HIS A 75 3.04 -13.38 1.37
N VAL A 76 4.16 -12.69 1.18
CA VAL A 76 4.99 -12.79 -0.02
C VAL A 76 6.45 -12.91 0.38
N ASP A 77 7.15 -13.87 -0.18
CA ASP A 77 8.55 -14.10 0.15
C ASP A 77 9.48 -13.08 -0.51
N ALA A 78 9.14 -12.62 -1.69
CA ALA A 78 9.97 -11.69 -2.46
C ALA A 78 9.13 -10.51 -2.94
N ILE A 79 8.96 -9.52 -2.08
CA ILE A 79 8.19 -8.32 -2.40
C ILE A 79 9.00 -7.28 -3.18
N GLU A 80 10.27 -7.56 -3.41
CA GLU A 80 11.18 -6.63 -4.07
C GLU A 80 11.14 -6.71 -5.59
N GLU A 81 10.39 -7.65 -6.12
CA GLU A 81 10.26 -7.81 -7.55
C GLU A 81 9.56 -6.61 -8.19
N SER A 82 9.94 -6.33 -9.43
CA SER A 82 9.39 -5.19 -10.16
C SER A 82 7.88 -5.26 -10.35
N ASP A 83 7.30 -6.45 -10.32
CA ASP A 83 5.87 -6.66 -10.51
C ASP A 83 5.15 -7.12 -9.23
N TRP A 84 5.61 -6.63 -8.08
CA TRP A 84 5.01 -6.99 -6.80
C TRP A 84 3.50 -6.63 -6.71
N PRO A 85 2.99 -5.55 -7.33
CA PRO A 85 1.54 -5.31 -7.29
C PRO A 85 0.74 -6.42 -7.96
N ARG A 86 1.23 -6.95 -9.08
CA ARG A 86 0.59 -8.07 -9.76
C ARG A 86 0.66 -9.34 -8.93
N THR A 87 1.78 -9.55 -8.25
CA THR A 87 1.94 -10.69 -7.34
C THR A 87 0.87 -10.68 -6.25
N LEU A 88 0.61 -9.51 -5.66
CA LEU A 88 -0.44 -9.37 -4.64
C LEU A 88 -1.83 -9.61 -5.23
N MET A 89 -2.10 -9.10 -6.42
CA MET A 89 -3.38 -9.30 -7.09
C MET A 89 -3.61 -10.78 -7.37
N ASP A 90 -2.60 -11.47 -7.86
CA ASP A 90 -2.70 -12.90 -8.15
C ASP A 90 -2.96 -13.72 -6.89
N ALA A 91 -2.26 -13.38 -5.80
CA ALA A 91 -2.45 -14.04 -4.51
C ALA A 91 -3.86 -13.82 -3.95
N ALA A 92 -4.48 -12.69 -4.26
CA ALA A 92 -5.85 -12.37 -3.84
C ALA A 92 -6.90 -12.87 -4.84
N ASP A 93 -6.47 -13.54 -5.90
CA ASP A 93 -7.33 -14.03 -6.99
C ASP A 93 -8.12 -12.88 -7.65
N LEU A 94 -7.45 -11.75 -7.84
CA LEU A 94 -8.04 -10.58 -8.48
C LEU A 94 -7.40 -10.34 -9.84
N LYS A 95 -8.22 -9.91 -10.79
CA LYS A 95 -7.77 -9.57 -12.14
C LYS A 95 -8.08 -8.11 -12.42
N GLY A 96 -7.39 -7.55 -13.40
CA GLY A 96 -7.61 -6.19 -13.83
C GLY A 96 -6.52 -5.24 -13.32
N ALA A 97 -6.80 -3.96 -13.38
CA ALA A 97 -5.85 -2.93 -13.00
C ALA A 97 -5.74 -2.82 -11.48
N VAL A 98 -4.56 -2.43 -11.02
CA VAL A 98 -4.28 -2.13 -9.62
C VAL A 98 -3.48 -0.84 -9.54
N ALA A 99 -3.85 0.04 -8.62
CA ALA A 99 -3.02 1.18 -8.26
C ALA A 99 -2.14 0.75 -7.09
N TYR A 100 -0.93 1.26 -7.03
CA TYR A 100 -0.01 0.86 -5.97
C TYR A 100 0.73 2.06 -5.39
N ALA A 101 1.15 1.91 -4.14
CA ALA A 101 2.02 2.84 -3.45
C ALA A 101 3.07 2.05 -2.67
N ALA A 102 4.31 2.51 -2.71
CA ALA A 102 5.40 1.87 -1.99
C ALA A 102 6.25 2.92 -1.28
N TRP A 103 6.58 2.66 -0.04
CA TRP A 103 7.51 3.48 0.72
C TRP A 103 8.93 3.04 0.39
N LYS A 104 9.71 3.97 -0.12
CA LYS A 104 11.12 3.74 -0.45
C LYS A 104 12.04 4.45 0.52
N GLY A 105 11.70 4.46 1.78
CA GLY A 105 12.46 5.16 2.78
C GLY A 105 13.85 4.60 3.00
N GLY A 106 14.77 5.47 3.33
CA GLY A 106 16.16 5.17 3.62
C GLY A 106 16.99 6.41 3.41
N GLY A 107 17.75 6.83 4.42
CA GLY A 107 18.54 8.04 4.35
C GLY A 107 17.68 9.30 4.30
N ASP A 108 18.19 10.32 3.62
CA ASP A 108 17.53 11.62 3.55
C ASP A 108 16.42 11.67 2.50
N ASP A 109 16.39 10.71 1.57
CA ASP A 109 15.40 10.67 0.51
C ASP A 109 14.27 9.74 0.88
N THR A 110 13.33 10.25 1.63
CA THR A 110 12.10 9.53 1.92
C THR A 110 11.13 9.81 0.80
N ALA A 111 10.84 8.79 0.02
CA ALA A 111 9.97 8.96 -1.13
C ALA A 111 8.96 7.83 -1.21
N TRP A 112 7.77 8.18 -1.64
CA TRP A 112 6.77 7.23 -2.05
C TRP A 112 6.85 7.05 -3.55
N GLU A 113 6.71 5.83 -3.98
CA GLU A 113 6.51 5.50 -5.38
C GLU A 113 5.05 5.12 -5.57
N MET A 114 4.43 5.64 -6.61
CA MET A 114 3.05 5.31 -6.94
C MET A 114 2.95 4.99 -8.42
N GLY A 115 1.98 4.18 -8.77
CA GLY A 115 1.73 3.86 -10.16
C GLY A 115 0.55 2.94 -10.35
N ILE A 116 0.45 2.43 -11.57
CA ILE A 116 -0.63 1.57 -12.02
C ILE A 116 -0.02 0.37 -12.70
N ARG A 117 -0.61 -0.82 -12.46
CA ARG A 117 -0.33 -2.04 -13.23
C ARG A 117 -1.63 -2.53 -13.84
N ARG A 118 -1.55 -2.89 -15.09
CA ARG A 118 -2.71 -3.41 -15.83
C ARG A 118 -2.63 -4.91 -16.09
#